data_09394977fb8476dffd6f514f4ca2c788
#
_entry.id   09394977fb8476dffd6f514f4ca2c788
#
_cell.length_a   1.000
_cell.length_b   1.000
_cell.length_c   1.000
_cell.angle_alpha   90.00
_cell.angle_beta   90.00
_cell.angle_gamma   90.00
#
_symmetry.space_group_name_H-M   'P 1'
#
loop_
_entity.id
_entity.type
_entity.pdbx_description
1 polymer ?
#
loop_
_entity_poly.entity_id
_entity_poly.type
_entity_poly.pdbx_seq_one_letter_code
_entity_poly.pdbx_strand_id
1 'polypeptide(L)'
;IKPIIDYGPAIEYTNLSTYGPFIDDETPYGSGTMRNFNHRYSGFMSMRDCLVKSMNTCALQAFKLTSNDEKVKFITSIGINPPEGVTTLPESYSIGAFNGVSPVQLAAAYSSFGSGGYYTEPYSFTKIVYTETGDEYVKDVTRERVMKPQTAYLISTVLRGVTPSTVRVSFKSPP
;
A
#
# COMPACT_ATOMS: atom_id res chain seq x y z
N ILE A 1 0.60 -3.52 5.27
CA ILE A 1 1.67 -3.06 4.37
C ILE A 1 1.57 -3.67 2.96
N LYS A 2 1.08 -4.91 2.84
CA LYS A 2 1.00 -5.66 1.57
C LYS A 2 0.36 -4.89 0.39
N PRO A 3 -0.75 -4.13 0.58
CA PRO A 3 -1.29 -3.30 -0.51
C PRO A 3 -0.30 -2.27 -1.04
N ILE A 4 0.60 -1.78 -0.20
CA ILE A 4 1.52 -0.69 -0.49
C ILE A 4 2.77 -1.20 -1.21
N ILE A 5 3.37 -2.30 -0.73
CA ILE A 5 4.70 -2.73 -1.18
C ILE A 5 4.67 -3.92 -2.14
N ASP A 6 3.59 -4.70 -2.13
CA ASP A 6 3.46 -5.91 -2.94
C ASP A 6 2.46 -5.71 -4.08
N TYR A 7 1.17 -5.61 -3.75
CA TYR A 7 0.09 -5.64 -4.72
C TYR A 7 -0.11 -4.33 -5.48
N GLY A 8 0.13 -3.18 -4.83
CA GLY A 8 0.06 -1.87 -5.49
C GLY A 8 1.04 -1.76 -6.65
N PRO A 9 2.35 -1.94 -6.41
CA PRO A 9 3.35 -1.99 -7.49
C PRO A 9 3.04 -3.06 -8.54
N ALA A 10 2.67 -4.27 -8.12
CA ALA A 10 2.37 -5.35 -9.05
C ALA A 10 1.22 -4.98 -10.02
N ILE A 11 0.13 -4.40 -9.54
CA ILE A 11 -0.97 -3.92 -10.40
C ILE A 11 -0.51 -2.75 -11.27
N GLU A 12 0.24 -1.80 -10.70
CA GLU A 12 0.65 -0.58 -11.40
C GLU A 12 1.54 -0.87 -12.60
N TYR A 13 2.47 -1.82 -12.47
CA TYR A 13 3.54 -2.02 -13.45
C TYR A 13 3.41 -3.30 -14.27
N THR A 14 2.62 -4.32 -13.85
CA THR A 14 2.59 -5.63 -14.53
C THR A 14 1.24 -6.03 -15.13
N ASN A 15 0.24 -5.14 -15.13
CA ASN A 15 -1.13 -5.45 -15.54
C ASN A 15 -1.78 -6.62 -14.76
N LEU A 16 -1.35 -6.85 -13.51
CA LEU A 16 -1.92 -7.88 -12.66
C LEU A 16 -3.41 -7.61 -12.40
N SER A 17 -4.24 -8.58 -12.75
CA SER A 17 -5.69 -8.55 -12.45
C SER A 17 -5.95 -8.94 -11.00
N THR A 18 -7.04 -8.43 -10.40
CA THR A 18 -7.50 -8.88 -9.09
C THR A 18 -7.92 -10.36 -9.06
N TYR A 19 -8.15 -10.95 -10.23
CA TYR A 19 -8.41 -12.39 -10.43
C TYR A 19 -7.18 -13.14 -10.93
N GLY A 20 -6.02 -12.46 -11.07
CA GLY A 20 -4.77 -13.12 -11.45
C GLY A 20 -4.45 -14.28 -10.50
N PRO A 21 -4.03 -15.44 -11.03
CA PRO A 21 -3.78 -16.63 -10.25
C PRO A 21 -2.49 -16.49 -9.43
N PHE A 22 -2.54 -16.94 -8.19
CA PHE A 22 -1.39 -17.17 -7.30
C PHE A 22 -1.44 -18.61 -6.79
N ILE A 23 -0.31 -19.11 -6.34
CA ILE A 23 -0.23 -20.42 -5.70
C ILE A 23 0.20 -20.21 -4.25
N ASP A 24 -0.73 -20.41 -3.33
CA ASP A 24 -0.43 -20.40 -1.90
C ASP A 24 0.12 -21.76 -1.49
N ASP A 25 1.43 -21.90 -1.60
CA ASP A 25 2.19 -23.11 -1.28
C ASP A 25 3.57 -22.71 -0.73
N GLU A 26 4.38 -23.71 -0.40
CA GLU A 26 5.75 -23.49 0.05
C GLU A 26 6.52 -22.63 -0.96
N THR A 27 6.90 -21.45 -0.51
CA THR A 27 7.57 -20.46 -1.38
C THR A 27 8.97 -20.19 -0.84
N PRO A 28 10.04 -20.37 -1.63
CA PRO A 28 11.41 -20.10 -1.20
C PRO A 28 11.57 -18.66 -0.71
N TYR A 29 12.21 -18.52 0.47
CA TYR A 29 12.45 -17.25 1.13
C TYR A 29 13.80 -17.27 1.86
N GLY A 30 14.78 -16.52 1.37
CA GLY A 30 16.14 -16.59 1.88
C GLY A 30 16.69 -18.02 1.81
N SER A 31 17.19 -18.54 2.93
CA SER A 31 17.65 -19.93 3.07
C SER A 31 16.56 -20.91 3.53
N GLY A 32 15.33 -20.46 3.63
CA GLY A 32 14.19 -21.25 4.13
C GLY A 32 12.94 -21.10 3.27
N THR A 33 11.80 -21.19 3.89
CA THR A 33 10.48 -21.19 3.24
C THR A 33 9.56 -20.17 3.90
N MET A 34 8.87 -19.35 3.09
CA MET A 34 7.84 -18.46 3.56
C MET A 34 6.63 -19.25 4.08
N ARG A 35 6.13 -18.87 5.24
CA ARG A 35 4.95 -19.50 5.86
C ARG A 35 3.85 -18.47 6.09
N ASN A 36 2.62 -18.93 5.90
CA ASN A 36 1.46 -18.17 6.33
C ASN A 36 1.35 -18.18 7.87
N PHE A 37 0.65 -17.18 8.42
CA PHE A 37 0.47 -17.05 9.88
C PHE A 37 -0.14 -18.31 10.52
N ASN A 38 -1.08 -18.96 9.84
CA ASN A 38 -1.76 -20.18 10.30
C ASN A 38 -1.02 -21.48 9.97
N HIS A 39 0.17 -21.40 9.37
CA HIS A 39 0.99 -22.54 8.91
C HIS A 39 0.25 -23.49 7.95
N ARG A 40 -0.72 -22.99 7.18
CA ARG A 40 -1.49 -23.76 6.19
C ARG A 40 -1.37 -23.11 4.82
N TYR A 41 -1.52 -23.93 3.79
CA TYR A 41 -1.54 -23.51 2.40
C TYR A 41 -2.90 -23.84 1.78
N SER A 42 -3.34 -23.00 0.83
CA SER A 42 -4.66 -23.08 0.20
C SER A 42 -4.59 -23.45 -1.28
N GLY A 43 -3.40 -23.61 -1.84
CA GLY A 43 -3.21 -23.93 -3.25
C GLY A 43 -3.53 -22.76 -4.17
N PHE A 44 -4.25 -22.99 -5.26
CA PHE A 44 -4.63 -21.95 -6.20
C PHE A 44 -5.60 -20.94 -5.59
N MET A 45 -5.24 -19.66 -5.68
CA MET A 45 -6.04 -18.54 -5.17
C MET A 45 -6.04 -17.38 -6.18
N SER A 46 -7.08 -16.55 -6.14
CA SER A 46 -7.05 -15.26 -6.82
C SER A 46 -6.18 -14.26 -6.05
N MET A 47 -5.60 -13.27 -6.74
CA MET A 47 -4.92 -12.14 -6.08
C MET A 47 -5.80 -11.50 -5.00
N ARG A 48 -7.09 -11.33 -5.29
CA ARG A 48 -8.09 -10.81 -4.35
C ARG A 48 -8.11 -11.60 -3.06
N ASP A 49 -8.28 -12.92 -3.15
CA ASP A 49 -8.35 -13.78 -1.97
C ASP A 49 -7.04 -13.82 -1.19
N CYS A 50 -5.92 -13.79 -1.91
CA CYS A 50 -4.58 -13.70 -1.31
C CYS A 50 -4.44 -12.45 -0.44
N LEU A 51 -4.84 -11.28 -0.95
CA LEU A 51 -4.75 -10.03 -0.21
C LEU A 51 -5.77 -9.96 0.93
N VAL A 52 -7.03 -10.36 0.67
CA VAL A 52 -8.10 -10.37 1.69
C VAL A 52 -7.75 -11.26 2.87
N LYS A 53 -7.21 -12.46 2.60
CA LYS A 53 -6.76 -13.40 3.64
C LYS A 53 -5.35 -13.12 4.17
N SER A 54 -4.69 -12.10 3.62
CA SER A 54 -3.34 -11.68 4.03
C SER A 54 -2.29 -12.78 3.96
N MET A 55 -2.32 -13.61 2.88
CA MET A 55 -1.38 -14.70 2.67
C MET A 55 0.04 -14.17 2.45
N ASN A 56 1.03 -14.73 3.17
CA ASN A 56 2.42 -14.30 3.08
C ASN A 56 3.11 -14.81 1.81
N THR A 57 2.82 -16.03 1.42
CA THR A 57 3.36 -16.68 0.22
C THR A 57 2.96 -15.91 -1.04
N CYS A 58 1.68 -15.54 -1.15
CA CYS A 58 1.19 -14.72 -2.26
C CYS A 58 1.78 -13.30 -2.24
N ALA A 59 1.94 -12.70 -1.06
CA ALA A 59 2.55 -11.37 -0.93
C ALA A 59 3.99 -11.38 -1.46
N LEU A 60 4.78 -12.38 -1.09
CA LEU A 60 6.14 -12.55 -1.60
C LEU A 60 6.16 -12.76 -3.13
N GLN A 61 5.23 -13.54 -3.67
CA GLN A 61 5.10 -13.70 -5.12
C GLN A 61 4.77 -12.36 -5.80
N ALA A 62 3.80 -11.59 -5.27
CA ALA A 62 3.46 -10.26 -5.79
C ALA A 62 4.65 -9.29 -5.71
N PHE A 63 5.40 -9.30 -4.60
CA PHE A 63 6.62 -8.52 -4.43
C PHE A 63 7.68 -8.83 -5.49
N LYS A 64 7.81 -10.09 -5.90
CA LYS A 64 8.76 -10.55 -6.92
C LYS A 64 8.34 -10.22 -8.36
N LEU A 65 7.08 -9.84 -8.61
CA LEU A 65 6.61 -9.48 -9.95
C LEU A 65 7.17 -8.14 -10.45
N THR A 66 7.64 -7.27 -9.57
CA THR A 66 8.17 -5.95 -9.92
C THR A 66 9.65 -5.84 -9.62
N SER A 67 10.33 -5.00 -10.38
CA SER A 67 11.73 -4.65 -10.11
C SER A 67 11.88 -3.89 -8.80
N ASN A 68 13.11 -3.81 -8.29
CA ASN A 68 13.38 -3.01 -7.11
C ASN A 68 13.06 -1.53 -7.33
N ASP A 69 13.43 -0.98 -8.49
CA ASP A 69 13.24 0.44 -8.82
C ASP A 69 11.75 0.80 -8.89
N GLU A 70 10.93 -0.08 -9.45
CA GLU A 70 9.47 0.10 -9.50
C GLU A 70 8.87 0.13 -8.09
N LYS A 71 9.30 -0.79 -7.21
CA LYS A 71 8.86 -0.81 -5.81
C LYS A 71 9.27 0.45 -5.07
N VAL A 72 10.55 0.84 -5.16
CA VAL A 72 11.07 2.05 -4.51
C VAL A 72 10.33 3.27 -5.03
N LYS A 73 10.18 3.42 -6.35
CA LYS A 73 9.44 4.51 -6.97
C LYS A 73 8.00 4.59 -6.45
N PHE A 74 7.31 3.46 -6.38
CA PHE A 74 5.92 3.42 -5.93
C PHE A 74 5.79 3.86 -4.47
N ILE A 75 6.56 3.26 -3.54
CA ILE A 75 6.45 3.57 -2.12
C ILE A 75 6.89 5.00 -1.81
N THR A 76 7.92 5.51 -2.49
CA THR A 76 8.38 6.89 -2.32
C THR A 76 7.32 7.90 -2.80
N SER A 77 6.65 7.61 -3.92
CA SER A 77 5.59 8.49 -4.42
C SER A 77 4.40 8.63 -3.47
N ILE A 78 4.16 7.66 -2.60
CA ILE A 78 3.11 7.70 -1.57
C ILE A 78 3.64 8.05 -0.17
N GLY A 79 4.81 8.68 -0.10
CA GLY A 79 5.38 9.24 1.13
C GLY A 79 6.08 8.24 2.04
N ILE A 80 6.43 7.05 1.55
CA ILE A 80 7.19 6.03 2.31
C ILE A 80 8.58 5.90 1.70
N ASN A 81 9.59 6.40 2.41
CA ASN A 81 10.97 6.30 1.96
C ASN A 81 11.64 5.04 2.52
N PRO A 82 12.43 4.32 1.72
CA PRO A 82 13.33 3.31 2.25
C PRO A 82 14.25 3.91 3.31
N PRO A 83 14.72 3.12 4.29
CA PRO A 83 15.74 3.58 5.23
C PRO A 83 17.00 4.04 4.51
N GLU A 84 17.71 4.99 5.11
CA GLU A 84 18.98 5.50 4.56
C GLU A 84 19.97 4.35 4.31
N GLY A 85 20.60 4.35 3.14
CA GLY A 85 21.55 3.31 2.71
C GLY A 85 20.91 2.03 2.16
N VAL A 86 19.58 1.89 2.20
CA VAL A 86 18.87 0.74 1.62
C VAL A 86 18.58 1.02 0.14
N THR A 87 19.42 0.46 -0.73
CA THR A 87 19.28 0.56 -2.19
C THR A 87 18.43 -0.55 -2.80
N THR A 88 18.32 -1.68 -2.11
CA THR A 88 17.52 -2.84 -2.55
C THR A 88 16.60 -3.27 -1.41
N LEU A 89 15.30 -3.32 -1.70
CA LEU A 89 14.30 -3.76 -0.73
C LEU A 89 14.38 -5.28 -0.55
N PRO A 90 14.72 -5.78 0.64
CA PRO A 90 14.79 -7.21 0.90
C PRO A 90 13.41 -7.86 0.88
N GLU A 91 13.34 -9.15 0.57
CA GLU A 91 12.09 -9.91 0.52
C GLU A 91 11.28 -9.85 1.83
N SER A 92 11.93 -9.62 2.96
CA SER A 92 11.26 -9.45 4.27
C SER A 92 10.30 -8.26 4.30
N TYR A 93 10.48 -7.28 3.41
CA TYR A 93 9.57 -6.13 3.31
C TYR A 93 8.18 -6.54 2.85
N SER A 94 8.05 -7.62 2.06
CA SER A 94 6.74 -8.14 1.63
C SER A 94 5.81 -8.54 2.79
N ILE A 95 6.39 -8.86 3.95
CA ILE A 95 5.64 -9.19 5.16
C ILE A 95 5.71 -8.10 6.24
N GLY A 96 6.31 -6.95 5.90
CA GLY A 96 6.38 -5.77 6.77
C GLY A 96 7.57 -5.73 7.72
N ALA A 97 8.58 -6.57 7.53
CA ALA A 97 9.80 -6.56 8.36
C ALA A 97 10.79 -5.49 7.88
N PHE A 98 10.50 -4.22 8.16
CA PHE A 98 11.38 -3.07 7.87
C PHE A 98 11.29 -2.03 9.01
N ASN A 99 12.24 -1.09 9.02
CA ASN A 99 12.32 -0.02 10.01
C ASN A 99 11.17 0.97 9.80
N GLY A 100 10.03 0.60 10.26
CA GLY A 100 8.82 1.33 10.49
C GLY A 100 8.46 2.53 9.59
N VAL A 101 7.18 2.77 9.52
CA VAL A 101 6.58 4.03 9.09
C VAL A 101 5.71 4.55 10.23
N SER A 102 5.60 5.86 10.37
CA SER A 102 4.68 6.42 11.35
C SER A 102 3.22 6.13 10.96
N PRO A 103 2.28 6.08 11.93
CA PRO A 103 0.87 5.93 11.63
C PRO A 103 0.33 7.00 10.67
N VAL A 104 0.85 8.22 10.75
CA VAL A 104 0.46 9.33 9.87
C VAL A 104 0.91 9.08 8.42
N GLN A 105 2.16 8.66 8.22
CA GLN A 105 2.67 8.30 6.88
C GLN A 105 1.88 7.13 6.29
N LEU A 106 1.60 6.12 7.11
CA LEU A 106 0.82 4.96 6.65
C LEU A 106 -0.60 5.36 6.25
N ALA A 107 -1.27 6.19 7.05
CA ALA A 107 -2.61 6.70 6.74
C ALA A 107 -2.62 7.52 5.44
N ALA A 108 -1.62 8.39 5.23
CA ALA A 108 -1.46 9.16 4.00
C ALA A 108 -1.24 8.26 2.78
N ALA A 109 -0.38 7.25 2.90
CA ALA A 109 -0.15 6.27 1.83
C ALA A 109 -1.44 5.53 1.46
N TYR A 110 -2.21 5.07 2.43
CA TYR A 110 -3.51 4.42 2.17
C TYR A 110 -4.54 5.37 1.59
N SER A 111 -4.52 6.66 1.96
CA SER A 111 -5.43 7.66 1.41
C SER A 111 -5.28 7.80 -0.11
N SER A 112 -4.09 7.52 -0.65
CA SER A 112 -3.84 7.56 -2.09
C SER A 112 -4.70 6.57 -2.87
N PHE A 113 -5.01 5.41 -2.32
CA PHE A 113 -5.96 4.47 -2.93
C PHE A 113 -7.39 5.02 -2.91
N GLY A 114 -7.82 5.57 -1.77
CA GLY A 114 -9.16 6.14 -1.61
C GLY A 114 -9.41 7.41 -2.43
N SER A 115 -8.35 8.16 -2.75
CA SER A 115 -8.41 9.41 -3.51
C SER A 115 -8.25 9.23 -5.02
N GLY A 116 -8.36 8.00 -5.54
CA GLY A 116 -8.23 7.70 -6.97
C GLY A 116 -6.81 7.84 -7.51
N GLY A 117 -5.82 7.59 -6.69
CA GLY A 117 -4.40 7.58 -7.07
C GLY A 117 -3.69 8.92 -6.87
N TYR A 118 -4.23 9.79 -6.01
CA TYR A 118 -3.56 11.03 -5.64
C TYR A 118 -3.01 10.94 -4.22
N TYR A 119 -1.78 11.35 -4.04
CA TYR A 119 -1.15 11.53 -2.74
C TYR A 119 -1.24 13.00 -2.31
N THR A 120 -1.49 13.21 -1.04
CA THR A 120 -1.41 14.51 -0.37
C THR A 120 -0.54 14.33 0.87
N GLU A 121 0.50 15.15 1.00
CA GLU A 121 1.34 15.14 2.19
C GLU A 121 0.50 15.48 3.44
N PRO A 122 0.64 14.73 4.54
CA PRO A 122 -0.09 15.00 5.75
C PRO A 122 0.19 16.40 6.30
N TYR A 123 -0.85 17.08 6.76
CA TYR A 123 -0.73 18.38 7.40
C TYR A 123 -1.66 18.48 8.62
N SER A 124 -1.28 19.30 9.59
CA SER A 124 -2.01 19.50 10.84
C SER A 124 -2.85 20.78 10.87
N PHE A 125 -2.60 21.71 9.95
CA PHE A 125 -3.35 22.97 9.83
C PHE A 125 -3.44 23.38 8.37
N THR A 126 -4.48 24.11 8.02
CA THR A 126 -4.67 24.74 6.68
C THR A 126 -4.36 26.21 6.70
N LYS A 127 -4.55 26.86 7.87
CA LYS A 127 -4.39 28.29 8.04
C LYS A 127 -3.94 28.62 9.47
N ILE A 128 -3.05 29.59 9.61
CA ILE A 128 -2.69 30.23 10.89
C ILE A 128 -3.02 31.70 10.77
N VAL A 129 -3.68 32.27 11.78
CA VAL A 129 -3.94 33.69 11.92
C VAL A 129 -3.17 34.19 13.14
N TYR A 130 -2.29 35.15 12.95
CA TYR A 130 -1.55 35.80 14.04
C TYR A 130 -2.45 36.85 14.68
N THR A 131 -2.86 36.65 15.91
CA THR A 131 -3.84 37.50 16.61
C THR A 131 -3.33 38.92 16.89
N GLU A 132 -2.03 39.11 16.99
CA GLU A 132 -1.42 40.43 17.27
C GLU A 132 -1.32 41.32 16.04
N THR A 133 -1.01 40.74 14.87
CA THR A 133 -0.78 41.48 13.62
C THR A 133 -1.93 41.37 12.65
N GLY A 134 -2.77 40.33 12.79
CA GLY A 134 -3.80 39.99 11.82
C GLY A 134 -3.28 39.28 10.57
N ASP A 135 -1.99 39.02 10.50
CA ASP A 135 -1.38 38.31 9.37
C ASP A 135 -1.89 36.88 9.28
N GLU A 136 -2.00 36.40 8.04
CA GLU A 136 -2.47 35.06 7.76
C GLU A 136 -1.41 34.26 6.99
N TYR A 137 -1.14 33.05 7.48
CA TYR A 137 -0.40 32.03 6.74
C TYR A 137 -1.37 30.96 6.27
N VAL A 138 -1.47 30.77 4.96
CA VAL A 138 -2.25 29.67 4.35
C VAL A 138 -1.29 28.62 3.82
N LYS A 139 -1.44 27.37 4.29
CA LYS A 139 -0.62 26.24 3.79
C LYS A 139 -1.05 25.91 2.35
N ASP A 140 -0.09 25.90 1.47
CA ASP A 140 -0.29 25.32 0.13
C ASP A 140 -0.35 23.79 0.25
N VAL A 141 -1.48 23.20 -0.13
CA VAL A 141 -1.70 21.76 -0.08
C VAL A 141 -1.62 21.22 -1.50
N THR A 142 -0.46 20.70 -1.84
CA THR A 142 -0.23 20.04 -3.14
C THR A 142 -0.83 18.64 -3.14
N ARG A 143 -1.36 18.26 -4.30
CA ARG A 143 -1.96 16.96 -4.53
C ARG A 143 -1.39 16.38 -5.83
N GLU A 144 -0.64 15.31 -5.74
CA GLU A 144 0.07 14.72 -6.86
C GLU A 144 -0.51 13.36 -7.26
N ARG A 145 -0.61 13.11 -8.57
CA ARG A 145 -0.97 11.77 -9.06
C ARG A 145 0.23 10.85 -8.96
N VAL A 146 0.10 9.78 -8.17
CA VAL A 146 1.18 8.86 -7.82
C VAL A 146 0.96 7.45 -8.35
N MET A 147 -0.25 7.13 -8.78
CA MET A 147 -0.59 5.85 -9.43
C MET A 147 -1.77 6.04 -10.40
N LYS A 148 -1.99 5.05 -11.28
CA LYS A 148 -3.14 5.02 -12.17
C LYS A 148 -4.46 4.95 -11.38
N PRO A 149 -5.54 5.60 -11.87
CA PRO A 149 -6.86 5.48 -11.23
C PRO A 149 -7.32 4.04 -11.11
N GLN A 150 -6.97 3.21 -12.09
CA GLN A 150 -7.30 1.77 -12.13
C GLN A 150 -6.63 1.03 -10.97
N THR A 151 -5.35 1.28 -10.71
CA THR A 151 -4.61 0.68 -9.59
C THR A 151 -5.25 1.04 -8.25
N ALA A 152 -5.54 2.34 -8.05
CA ALA A 152 -6.20 2.82 -6.85
C ALA A 152 -7.58 2.17 -6.65
N TYR A 153 -8.38 2.10 -7.72
CA TYR A 153 -9.70 1.47 -7.71
C TYR A 153 -9.64 -0.03 -7.38
N LEU A 154 -8.73 -0.77 -8.05
CA LEU A 154 -8.61 -2.21 -7.84
C LEU A 154 -8.19 -2.55 -6.42
N ILE A 155 -7.16 -1.87 -5.88
CA ILE A 155 -6.74 -2.05 -4.48
C ILE A 155 -7.87 -1.71 -3.51
N SER A 156 -8.52 -0.55 -3.67
CA SER A 156 -9.64 -0.14 -2.82
C SER A 156 -10.79 -1.15 -2.83
N THR A 157 -11.08 -1.74 -3.99
CA THR A 157 -12.12 -2.75 -4.14
C THR A 157 -11.77 -4.06 -3.43
N VAL A 158 -10.49 -4.45 -3.44
CA VAL A 158 -10.04 -5.64 -2.70
C VAL A 158 -10.05 -5.38 -1.20
N LEU A 159 -9.61 -4.21 -0.75
CA LEU A 159 -9.58 -3.84 0.67
C LEU A 159 -10.96 -3.85 1.33
N ARG A 160 -12.03 -3.57 0.59
CA ARG A 160 -13.40 -3.74 1.10
C ARG A 160 -13.71 -5.18 1.51
N GLY A 161 -13.07 -6.17 0.90
CA GLY A 161 -13.23 -7.59 1.27
C GLY A 161 -12.54 -7.98 2.58
N VAL A 162 -11.63 -7.15 3.10
CA VAL A 162 -10.94 -7.39 4.38
C VAL A 162 -11.85 -7.06 5.56
N THR A 163 -12.79 -6.12 5.39
CA THR A 163 -13.75 -5.77 6.45
C THR A 163 -14.93 -6.73 6.44
N PRO A 164 -15.38 -7.22 7.61
CA PRO A 164 -16.63 -7.98 7.68
C PRO A 164 -17.79 -7.19 7.06
N SER A 165 -18.69 -7.87 6.37
CA SER A 165 -19.85 -7.25 5.71
C SER A 165 -20.77 -6.46 6.66
N THR A 166 -20.60 -6.62 7.97
CA THR A 166 -21.30 -5.90 9.03
C THR A 166 -20.70 -4.53 9.34
N VAL A 167 -19.47 -4.25 8.93
CA VAL A 167 -18.83 -2.93 9.11
C VAL A 167 -19.09 -2.08 7.88
N ARG A 168 -20.12 -1.23 7.94
CA ARG A 168 -20.33 -0.18 6.93
C ARG A 168 -19.44 1.02 7.26
N VAL A 169 -18.33 1.16 6.55
CA VAL A 169 -17.57 2.41 6.56
C VAL A 169 -18.23 3.35 5.55
N SER A 170 -18.94 4.34 6.05
CA SER A 170 -19.53 5.39 5.22
C SER A 170 -18.54 6.53 5.07
N PHE A 171 -17.94 6.66 3.91
CA PHE A 171 -17.14 7.84 3.58
C PHE A 171 -18.10 8.95 3.13
N LYS A 172 -18.24 10.00 3.93
CA LYS A 172 -18.81 11.26 3.44
C LYS A 172 -17.74 11.93 2.58
N SER A 173 -18.09 12.26 1.35
CA SER A 173 -17.26 13.16 0.55
C SER A 173 -17.09 14.48 1.32
N PRO A 174 -15.88 15.04 1.40
CA PRO A 174 -15.71 16.39 1.93
C PRO A 174 -16.54 17.38 1.10
N PRO A 175 -17.01 18.46 1.72
CA PRO A 175 -17.77 19.51 1.06
C PRO A 175 -16.98 20.18 -0.05
#